data_d4b130e97c6ed7a3d20ec6285b50f0f8
#
_entry.id   d4b130e97c6ed7a3d20ec6285b50f0f8
#
_cell.length_a   1.000
_cell.length_b   1.000
_cell.length_c   1.000
_cell.angle_alpha   90.00
_cell.angle_beta   90.00
_cell.angle_gamma   90.00
#
_symmetry.space_group_name_H-M   'P 1'
#
loop_
_entity.id
_entity.type
_entity.pdbx_description
1 polymer ?
#
loop_
_entity_poly.entity_id
_entity_poly.type
_entity_poly.pdbx_seq_one_letter_code
_entity_poly.pdbx_strand_id
1 'polypeptide(L)' 'MMAGQIIYIDNLKIKKTLKRINELIKDIERNGALNGIGKSEALKYRKGFSRRIDESNRLVYAIDENGVLWIISCRGHY' A
#
# COMPACT_ATOMS: atom_id res chain seq x y z
N MET A 1 17.30 -9.84 -0.09
CA MET A 1 16.88 -9.77 -0.42
C MET A 1 16.28 -9.99 -0.86
N MET A 2 15.97 -9.90 -1.21
CA MET A 2 15.31 -10.06 -1.73
C MET A 2 14.92 -10.17 -2.40
N ALA A 3 15.03 -10.23 -2.52
CA ALA A 3 14.69 -10.31 -3.23
C ALA A 3 14.16 -10.37 -3.88
N GLY A 4 14.03 -10.24 -4.05
CA GLY A 4 13.50 -10.22 -4.83
C GLY A 4 13.37 -10.72 -5.61
N GLN A 5 13.10 -11.08 -5.81
CA GLN A 5 12.89 -11.54 -6.68
C GLN A 5 12.30 -11.39 -7.66
N ILE A 6 12.90 -11.60 -8.37
CA ILE A 6 12.30 -11.28 -9.32
C ILE A 6 11.54 -11.81 -10.13
N ILE A 7 11.03 -11.29 -10.45
CA ILE A 7 9.87 -11.67 -10.93
C ILE A 7 9.72 -11.35 -12.32
N TYR A 8 9.53 -12.28 -13.07
CA TYR A 8 9.34 -12.11 -14.43
C TYR A 8 7.91 -11.90 -14.69
N ILE A 9 7.52 -10.64 -14.57
CA ILE A 9 6.15 -10.36 -14.77
C ILE A 9 5.98 -9.75 -16.12
N ASP A 10 5.42 -10.48 -17.01
CA ASP A 10 5.07 -9.95 -18.31
C ASP A 10 3.64 -9.46 -18.35
N ASN A 11 2.94 -9.56 -17.24
CA ASN A 11 1.56 -9.16 -17.16
C ASN A 11 1.45 -7.66 -16.88
N LEU A 12 0.87 -6.92 -17.84
CA LEU A 12 0.70 -5.49 -17.69
C LEU A 12 -0.12 -5.11 -16.48
N LYS A 13 -1.10 -5.94 -16.11
CA LYS A 13 -1.92 -5.68 -14.95
C LYS A 13 -1.09 -5.67 -13.68
N ILE A 14 -0.16 -6.61 -13.56
CA ILE A 14 0.70 -6.67 -12.38
C ILE A 14 1.66 -5.48 -12.36
N LYS A 15 2.20 -5.10 -13.50
CA LYS A 15 3.08 -3.94 -13.58
C LYS A 15 2.35 -2.66 -13.18
N LYS A 16 1.11 -2.49 -13.61
CA LYS A 16 0.30 -1.34 -13.23
C LYS A 16 0.03 -1.34 -11.72
N THR A 17 -0.22 -2.50 -11.16
CA THR A 17 -0.46 -2.63 -9.73
C THR A 17 0.78 -2.24 -8.92
N LEU A 18 1.94 -2.69 -9.32
CA LEU A 18 3.19 -2.32 -8.66
C LEU A 18 3.45 -0.83 -8.73
N LYS A 19 3.20 -0.23 -9.89
CA LYS A 19 3.34 1.21 -10.05
C LYS A 19 2.41 1.95 -9.11
N ARG A 20 1.16 1.50 -9.03
CA ARG A 20 0.17 2.10 -8.15
C ARG A 20 0.59 2.00 -6.68
N ILE A 21 1.07 0.84 -6.26
CA ILE A 21 1.54 0.64 -4.89
C ILE A 21 2.67 1.61 -4.57
N ASN A 22 3.62 1.75 -5.47
CA ASN A 22 4.73 2.68 -5.27
C ASN A 22 4.26 4.12 -5.18
N GLU A 23 3.28 4.51 -5.98
CA GLU A 23 2.69 5.84 -5.91
C GLU A 23 2.03 6.08 -4.55
N LEU A 24 1.32 5.06 -4.05
CA LEU A 24 0.67 5.15 -2.75
C LEU A 24 1.70 5.30 -1.62
N ILE A 25 2.76 4.52 -1.68
CA ILE A 25 3.81 4.60 -0.67
C ILE A 25 4.45 5.99 -0.65
N LYS A 26 4.75 6.53 -1.80
CA LYS A 26 5.32 7.87 -1.90
C LYS A 26 4.36 8.92 -1.37
N ASP A 27 3.08 8.74 -1.65
CA ASP A 27 2.08 9.68 -1.18
C ASP A 27 1.91 9.63 0.33
N ILE A 28 1.96 8.42 0.92
CA ILE A 28 1.91 8.27 2.37
C ILE A 28 3.09 8.99 3.01
N GLU A 29 4.28 8.82 2.46
CA GLU A 29 5.48 9.47 2.99
C GLU A 29 5.41 10.98 2.89
N ARG A 30 4.76 11.48 1.85
CA ARG A 30 4.64 12.92 1.63
C ARG A 30 3.51 13.56 2.43
N ASN A 31 2.36 12.92 2.46
CA ASN A 31 1.13 13.52 2.98
C ASN A 31 0.61 12.91 4.28
N GLY A 32 1.21 11.85 4.75
CA GLY A 32 0.80 11.19 6.00
C GLY A 32 -0.20 10.07 5.78
N ALA A 33 -0.62 9.46 6.88
CA ALA A 33 -1.40 8.24 6.84
C ALA A 33 -2.81 8.40 6.26
N LEU A 34 -3.46 9.52 6.52
CA LEU A 34 -4.86 9.71 6.14
C LEU A 34 -5.11 10.75 5.07
N ASN A 35 -4.06 11.33 4.51
CA ASN A 35 -4.21 12.37 3.50
C ASN A 35 -3.64 11.89 2.18
N GLY A 36 -4.26 12.32 1.09
CA GLY A 36 -3.73 12.04 -0.23
C GLY A 36 -4.59 11.07 -1.02
N ILE A 37 -3.96 10.39 -1.96
CA ILE A 37 -4.67 9.57 -2.94
C ILE A 37 -5.08 8.21 -2.39
N GLY A 38 -6.05 7.57 -3.03
CA GLY A 38 -6.40 6.18 -2.72
C GLY A 38 -7.43 6.01 -1.62
N LYS A 39 -8.19 7.03 -1.31
CA LYS A 39 -9.25 6.94 -0.29
C LYS A 39 -8.73 6.33 1.00
N SER A 40 -7.78 7.01 1.62
CA SER A 40 -7.18 6.50 2.86
C SER A 40 -8.22 6.43 3.97
N GLU A 41 -8.18 5.33 4.70
CA GLU A 41 -9.11 5.05 5.78
C GLU A 41 -8.38 4.38 6.94
N ALA A 42 -8.82 4.68 8.15
CA ALA A 42 -8.33 3.97 9.33
C ALA A 42 -9.04 2.62 9.44
N LEU A 43 -8.33 1.60 9.88
CA LEU A 43 -8.92 0.28 10.07
C LEU A 43 -9.80 0.30 11.32
N LYS A 44 -10.92 -0.45 11.27
CA LYS A 44 -11.89 -0.47 12.37
C LYS A 44 -11.44 -1.28 13.58
N TYR A 45 -10.80 -2.41 13.34
CA TYR A 45 -10.57 -3.39 14.38
C TYR A 45 -9.12 -3.55 14.81
N ARG A 46 -8.24 -2.75 14.24
CA ARG A 46 -6.82 -2.83 14.56
C ARG A 46 -6.15 -1.52 14.17
N LYS A 47 -4.97 -1.28 14.73
CA LYS A 47 -4.22 -0.11 14.34
C LYS A 47 -3.76 -0.26 12.91
N GLY A 48 -3.86 0.80 12.16
CA GLY A 48 -3.42 0.80 10.78
C GLY A 48 -4.38 1.53 9.89
N PHE A 49 -4.02 1.55 8.62
CA PHE A 49 -4.72 2.32 7.61
C PHE A 49 -4.77 1.52 6.33
N SER A 50 -5.63 1.93 5.42
CA SER A 50 -5.65 1.33 4.10
C SER A 50 -5.88 2.38 3.02
N ARG A 51 -5.38 2.09 1.83
CA ARG A 51 -5.62 2.90 0.63
C ARG A 51 -5.96 1.98 -0.52
N ARG A 52 -6.82 2.44 -1.39
CA ARG A 52 -7.26 1.65 -2.53
C ARG A 52 -6.14 1.53 -3.57
N ILE A 53 -5.82 0.31 -3.95
CA ILE A 53 -4.93 0.03 -5.07
C ILE A 53 -5.76 -0.04 -6.34
N ASP A 54 -6.80 -0.88 -6.33
CA ASP A 54 -7.74 -1.04 -7.43
C ASP A 54 -9.10 -1.47 -6.87
N GLU A 55 -10.01 -1.92 -7.70
CA GLU A 55 -11.36 -2.29 -7.27
C GLU A 55 -11.38 -3.41 -6.25
N SER A 56 -10.41 -4.30 -6.30
CA SER A 56 -10.40 -5.50 -5.48
C SER A 56 -9.35 -5.51 -4.39
N ASN A 57 -8.38 -4.62 -4.44
CA ASN A 57 -7.23 -4.68 -3.56
C ASN A 57 -6.98 -3.36 -2.85
N ARG A 58 -6.52 -3.47 -1.61
CA ARG A 58 -6.15 -2.32 -0.81
C ARG A 58 -4.76 -2.53 -0.21
N LEU A 59 -4.02 -1.44 -0.11
CA LEU A 59 -2.75 -1.42 0.59
C LEU A 59 -3.04 -1.19 2.06
N VAL A 60 -2.70 -2.15 2.91
CA VAL A 60 -2.86 -2.03 4.36
C VAL A 60 -1.50 -1.74 4.96
N TYR A 61 -1.43 -0.70 5.76
CA TYR A 61 -0.16 -0.23 6.30
C TYR A 61 -0.33 0.37 7.69
N ALA A 62 0.78 0.55 8.36
CA ALA A 62 0.82 1.22 9.65
C ALA A 62 2.06 2.11 9.71
N ILE A 63 2.00 3.14 10.52
CA ILE A 63 3.16 4.00 10.77
C ILE A 63 3.42 3.92 12.27
N ASP A 64 4.64 3.55 12.64
CA ASP A 64 4.97 3.41 14.05
C ASP A 64 5.33 4.76 14.69
N GLU A 65 5.64 4.74 15.96
CA GLU A 65 5.94 5.94 16.72
C GLU A 65 7.22 6.65 16.26
N ASN A 66 8.06 5.94 15.52
CA ASN A 66 9.28 6.52 14.94
C ASN A 66 9.05 7.04 13.53
N GLY A 67 7.83 6.95 13.03
CA GLY A 67 7.52 7.40 11.68
C GLY A 67 7.86 6.40 10.59
N VAL A 68 8.15 5.16 10.96
CA VAL A 68 8.48 4.12 9.99
C VAL A 68 7.21 3.50 9.44
N LEU A 69 7.14 3.41 8.12
CA LEU A 69 6.00 2.82 7.42
C LEU A 69 6.17 1.31 7.32
N TRP A 70 5.14 0.60 7.75
CA TRP A 70 5.08 -0.86 7.68
C TRP A 70 3.98 -1.27 6.71
N ILE A 71 4.33 -2.04 5.70
CA ILE A 71 3.36 -2.58 4.76
C ILE A 71 2.90 -3.93 5.28
N ILE A 72 1.62 -4.04 5.54
CA ILE A 72 1.04 -5.26 6.13
C ILE A 72 0.49 -6.17 5.06
N SER A 73 -0.22 -5.61 4.09
CA SER A 73 -0.82 -6.40 3.03
C SER A 73 -1.06 -5.52 1.81
N CYS A 74 -1.06 -6.13 0.64
CA CYS A 74 -1.30 -5.41 -0.61
C CYS A 74 -2.46 -6.00 -1.41
N ARG A 75 -3.25 -6.86 -0.81
CA ARG A 75 -4.34 -7.47 -1.56
C ARG A 75 -5.50 -7.86 -0.67
N GLY A 76 -6.65 -8.07 -1.32
CA GLY A 76 -7.84 -8.54 -0.66
C GLY A 76 -8.61 -7.45 0.05
N HIS A 77 -9.65 -7.85 0.75
CA HIS A 77 -10.50 -6.96 1.50
C HIS A 77 -10.29 -7.15 2.99
N TYR A 78 -10.48 -6.09 3.69
CA TYR A 78 -10.46 -6.14 5.15
C TYR A 78 -11.68 -5.46 5.72
#